data_33779100a8a165152122433079ecf0e0
#
_entry.id   33779100a8a165152122433079ecf0e0
#
_cell.length_a   1.000
_cell.length_b   1.000
_cell.length_c   1.000
_cell.angle_alpha   90.00
_cell.angle_beta   90.00
_cell.angle_gamma   90.00
#
_symmetry.space_group_name_H-M   'P 1'
#
loop_
_entity.id
_entity.type
_entity.pdbx_description
1 polymer ?
#
loop_
_entity_poly.entity_id
_entity_poly.type
_entity_poly.pdbx_seq_one_letter_code
_entity_poly.pdbx_strand_id
1 'polypeptide(L)'
;QDEGLGPLYNQDRCSSCHDRPTVGGASSASVRVLKATRFMDGRCDRLEALGGDNIQLRVTELFAAHGFGAEDVPLEATDSGYVTAPSLFGLGLIEAIPDSVLLSIADPEDRDGDGISGRLPRMADQRSARFGRKGDAASVEDFVESALRFELGFTTPRYPEEEARNGVPIPEGVDPMPDPEIDAETLGLLTDYVRFLGAPAPEFLGRGPAADSVSQGEALFDQIGCTQCHRPELRTGNAEEPALRDQVIRLYSDLLLHDFGNGAGDLCGPDALPGEFRTPPLWGLRYREHFLHDGSATDLVEVIDRHSGEAILARVRFQGLAPQAQMMLLRFLKSL
;
A
#
# COMPACT_ATOMS: atom_id res chain seq x y z
N GLN A 1 0.34 -25.75 -16.72
CA GLN A 1 0.49 -24.28 -16.71
C GLN A 1 0.66 -23.70 -15.28
N ASP A 2 0.52 -24.53 -14.26
CA ASP A 2 0.60 -24.17 -12.84
C ASP A 2 1.95 -24.61 -12.21
N GLU A 3 2.95 -24.96 -13.04
CA GLU A 3 4.27 -25.33 -12.57
C GLU A 3 4.93 -24.15 -11.86
N GLY A 4 5.15 -24.29 -10.55
CA GLY A 4 5.79 -23.30 -9.69
C GLY A 4 4.86 -22.28 -9.02
N LEU A 5 3.53 -22.41 -9.08
CA LEU A 5 2.60 -21.76 -8.16
C LEU A 5 2.31 -22.69 -6.99
N GLY A 6 2.23 -22.13 -5.79
CA GLY A 6 1.77 -22.89 -4.64
C GLY A 6 0.32 -23.37 -4.78
N PRO A 7 -0.11 -24.35 -3.98
CA PRO A 7 -1.44 -24.93 -4.06
C PRO A 7 -2.60 -23.90 -3.97
N LEU A 8 -2.35 -22.83 -3.21
CA LEU A 8 -3.25 -21.69 -3.01
C LEU A 8 -2.58 -20.41 -3.54
N TYR A 9 -3.33 -19.57 -4.28
CA TYR A 9 -2.81 -18.31 -4.81
C TYR A 9 -3.93 -17.35 -5.19
N ASN A 10 -3.59 -16.11 -5.49
CA ASN A 10 -4.53 -15.10 -6.01
C ASN A 10 -4.25 -14.78 -7.49
N GLN A 11 -2.97 -14.72 -7.88
CA GLN A 11 -2.54 -14.42 -9.24
C GLN A 11 -1.33 -15.27 -9.64
N ASP A 12 -1.08 -15.36 -10.95
CA ASP A 12 0.00 -16.17 -11.51
C ASP A 12 1.32 -15.38 -11.72
N ARG A 13 1.31 -14.08 -11.51
CA ARG A 13 2.48 -13.19 -11.67
C ARG A 13 2.23 -11.81 -11.07
N CYS A 14 3.31 -11.11 -10.71
CA CYS A 14 3.25 -9.75 -10.15
C CYS A 14 2.55 -8.75 -11.08
N SER A 15 2.79 -8.86 -12.40
CA SER A 15 2.20 -7.96 -13.39
C SER A 15 0.70 -8.17 -13.61
N SER A 16 0.08 -9.22 -13.07
CA SER A 16 -1.39 -9.36 -13.06
C SER A 16 -2.06 -8.32 -12.16
N CYS A 17 -1.36 -7.89 -11.09
CA CYS A 17 -1.82 -6.84 -10.17
C CYS A 17 -1.11 -5.51 -10.40
N HIS A 18 0.13 -5.49 -10.88
CA HIS A 18 0.98 -4.31 -10.99
C HIS A 18 1.27 -3.97 -12.45
N ASP A 19 0.24 -3.54 -13.22
CA ASP A 19 0.32 -3.33 -14.66
C ASP A 19 0.00 -1.90 -15.15
N ARG A 20 -0.47 -0.98 -14.28
CA ARG A 20 -0.90 0.37 -14.67
C ARG A 20 0.00 1.48 -14.16
N PRO A 21 0.56 2.33 -15.01
CA PRO A 21 0.42 2.40 -16.49
C PRO A 21 1.31 1.40 -17.23
N THR A 22 2.16 0.70 -16.53
CA THR A 22 3.09 -0.33 -17.02
C THR A 22 3.45 -1.26 -15.87
N VAL A 23 4.20 -2.33 -16.15
CA VAL A 23 4.71 -3.27 -15.13
C VAL A 23 5.40 -2.51 -13.98
N GLY A 24 5.02 -2.84 -12.75
CA GLY A 24 5.41 -2.13 -11.53
C GLY A 24 4.42 -1.04 -11.09
N GLY A 25 3.38 -0.76 -11.86
CA GLY A 25 2.35 0.20 -11.51
C GLY A 25 1.31 -0.32 -10.51
N ALA A 26 0.15 0.32 -10.46
CA ALA A 26 -0.98 -0.08 -9.62
C ALA A 26 -1.91 -1.06 -10.35
N SER A 27 -2.81 -1.71 -9.62
CA SER A 27 -3.83 -2.56 -10.24
C SER A 27 -4.95 -1.77 -10.88
N SER A 28 -5.62 -2.41 -11.87
CA SER A 28 -6.96 -2.02 -12.28
C SER A 28 -8.00 -2.38 -11.19
N ALA A 29 -9.19 -1.75 -11.21
CA ALA A 29 -10.25 -2.05 -10.23
C ALA A 29 -10.80 -3.47 -10.30
N SER A 30 -10.59 -4.16 -11.40
CA SER A 30 -11.03 -5.55 -11.57
C SER A 30 -10.13 -6.56 -10.85
N VAL A 31 -8.92 -6.16 -10.46
CA VAL A 31 -7.96 -7.03 -9.78
C VAL A 31 -7.79 -6.53 -8.34
N ARG A 32 -8.45 -7.20 -7.42
CA ARG A 32 -8.47 -6.87 -5.99
C ARG A 32 -8.20 -8.13 -5.19
N VAL A 33 -7.56 -7.96 -4.05
CA VAL A 33 -7.31 -9.01 -3.07
C VAL A 33 -8.38 -8.93 -1.99
N LEU A 34 -8.97 -10.06 -1.65
CA LEU A 34 -9.87 -10.16 -0.49
C LEU A 34 -9.04 -10.33 0.77
N LYS A 35 -9.28 -9.48 1.75
CA LYS A 35 -8.66 -9.57 3.08
C LYS A 35 -9.70 -9.77 4.15
N ALA A 36 -9.30 -10.41 5.25
CA ALA A 36 -10.12 -10.58 6.44
C ALA A 36 -9.27 -10.38 7.69
N THR A 37 -9.81 -9.67 8.67
CA THR A 37 -9.16 -9.43 9.96
C THR A 37 -10.18 -9.57 11.10
N ARG A 38 -9.66 -9.76 12.32
CA ARG A 38 -10.48 -9.69 13.54
C ARG A 38 -9.97 -8.55 14.41
N PHE A 39 -10.85 -7.61 14.71
CA PHE A 39 -10.56 -6.54 15.63
C PHE A 39 -11.42 -6.69 16.90
N MET A 40 -10.77 -7.00 18.01
CA MET A 40 -11.44 -7.19 19.32
C MET A 40 -10.59 -6.59 20.44
N ASP A 41 -11.21 -5.93 21.38
CA ASP A 41 -10.57 -5.37 22.58
C ASP A 41 -9.39 -4.44 22.29
N GLY A 42 -9.48 -3.67 21.18
CA GLY A 42 -8.44 -2.75 20.74
C GLY A 42 -7.23 -3.42 20.09
N ARG A 43 -7.34 -4.70 19.72
CA ARG A 43 -6.25 -5.47 19.10
C ARG A 43 -6.68 -6.01 17.75
N CYS A 44 -5.76 -5.94 16.81
CA CYS A 44 -5.89 -6.55 15.49
C CYS A 44 -5.29 -7.97 15.52
N ASP A 45 -6.09 -8.93 15.06
CA ASP A 45 -5.65 -10.28 14.73
C ASP A 45 -5.77 -10.45 13.22
N ARG A 46 -4.67 -10.72 12.54
CA ARG A 46 -4.60 -10.94 11.09
C ARG A 46 -5.03 -12.35 10.68
N LEU A 47 -5.49 -13.15 11.63
CA LEU A 47 -5.96 -14.52 11.40
C LEU A 47 -4.89 -15.47 10.81
N GLU A 48 -3.61 -15.24 11.10
CA GLU A 48 -2.49 -16.03 10.57
C GLU A 48 -2.61 -17.53 10.87
N ALA A 49 -3.20 -17.88 12.02
CA ALA A 49 -3.48 -19.27 12.36
C ALA A 49 -4.62 -19.91 11.51
N LEU A 50 -5.30 -19.11 10.71
CA LEU A 50 -6.42 -19.51 9.85
C LEU A 50 -6.14 -19.26 8.36
N GLY A 51 -4.87 -19.11 7.99
CA GLY A 51 -4.42 -18.90 6.61
C GLY A 51 -4.05 -17.44 6.30
N GLY A 52 -3.94 -16.56 7.33
CA GLY A 52 -3.50 -15.18 7.16
C GLY A 52 -4.62 -14.19 6.87
N ASP A 53 -4.26 -12.92 6.63
CA ASP A 53 -5.23 -11.86 6.33
C ASP A 53 -5.61 -11.79 4.84
N ASN A 54 -4.78 -12.28 3.93
CA ASN A 54 -5.08 -12.41 2.51
C ASN A 54 -5.80 -13.73 2.25
N ILE A 55 -7.00 -13.67 1.70
CA ILE A 55 -7.77 -14.85 1.34
C ILE A 55 -7.38 -15.27 -0.08
N GLN A 56 -6.86 -16.48 -0.23
CA GLN A 56 -6.42 -17.01 -1.52
C GLN A 56 -7.59 -17.66 -2.27
N LEU A 57 -8.01 -17.00 -3.35
CA LEU A 57 -9.25 -17.32 -4.06
C LEU A 57 -9.08 -18.28 -5.24
N ARG A 58 -7.86 -18.79 -5.46
CA ARG A 58 -7.54 -19.74 -6.53
C ARG A 58 -6.75 -20.92 -5.97
N VAL A 59 -6.86 -22.01 -6.69
CA VAL A 59 -6.14 -23.25 -6.39
C VAL A 59 -5.55 -23.83 -7.66
N THR A 60 -4.45 -24.57 -7.56
CA THR A 60 -3.89 -25.34 -8.67
C THR A 60 -4.81 -26.47 -9.08
N GLU A 61 -4.70 -26.93 -10.33
CA GLU A 61 -5.48 -28.09 -10.81
C GLU A 61 -5.22 -29.34 -9.99
N LEU A 62 -3.98 -29.54 -9.53
CA LEU A 62 -3.62 -30.69 -8.72
C LEU A 62 -4.31 -30.64 -7.35
N PHE A 63 -4.34 -29.47 -6.68
CA PHE A 63 -5.02 -29.29 -5.41
C PHE A 63 -6.53 -29.53 -5.54
N ALA A 64 -7.14 -28.97 -6.60
CA ALA A 64 -8.54 -29.20 -6.91
C ALA A 64 -8.88 -30.68 -7.21
N ALA A 65 -8.00 -31.40 -7.90
CA ALA A 65 -8.17 -32.82 -8.19
C ALA A 65 -8.17 -33.70 -6.93
N HIS A 66 -7.54 -33.23 -5.84
CA HIS A 66 -7.60 -33.88 -4.53
C HIS A 66 -8.84 -33.47 -3.70
N GLY A 67 -9.75 -32.68 -4.27
CA GLY A 67 -11.01 -32.31 -3.65
C GLY A 67 -10.94 -31.07 -2.76
N PHE A 68 -9.86 -30.29 -2.85
CA PHE A 68 -9.70 -29.06 -2.11
C PHE A 68 -10.16 -27.84 -2.95
N GLY A 69 -10.80 -26.89 -2.29
CA GLY A 69 -11.18 -25.59 -2.87
C GLY A 69 -10.32 -24.44 -2.36
N ALA A 70 -10.57 -23.26 -2.89
CA ALA A 70 -10.01 -22.00 -2.40
C ALA A 70 -10.34 -21.75 -0.92
N GLU A 71 -9.76 -20.73 -0.36
CA GLU A 71 -10.07 -20.30 1.00
C GLU A 71 -11.44 -19.62 1.11
N ASP A 72 -12.02 -19.75 2.27
CA ASP A 72 -13.20 -19.02 2.69
C ASP A 72 -12.79 -17.93 3.70
N VAL A 73 -13.57 -16.86 3.79
CA VAL A 73 -13.40 -15.88 4.89
C VAL A 73 -13.61 -16.61 6.22
N PRO A 74 -12.63 -16.61 7.15
CA PRO A 74 -12.78 -17.27 8.43
C PRO A 74 -13.98 -16.74 9.22
N LEU A 75 -14.69 -17.64 9.90
CA LEU A 75 -15.86 -17.26 10.73
C LEU A 75 -15.48 -16.35 11.91
N GLU A 76 -14.22 -16.37 12.30
CA GLU A 76 -13.62 -15.55 13.36
C GLU A 76 -13.38 -14.10 12.92
N ALA A 77 -13.40 -13.83 11.61
CA ALA A 77 -13.24 -12.48 11.09
C ALA A 77 -14.39 -11.57 11.54
N THR A 78 -14.05 -10.40 12.06
CA THR A 78 -15.04 -9.35 12.32
C THR A 78 -15.28 -8.53 11.07
N ASP A 79 -14.26 -8.44 10.20
CA ASP A 79 -14.25 -7.56 9.05
C ASP A 79 -13.57 -8.24 7.86
N SER A 80 -14.11 -7.98 6.68
CA SER A 80 -13.51 -8.39 5.42
C SER A 80 -13.76 -7.36 4.33
N GLY A 81 -12.82 -7.25 3.38
CA GLY A 81 -12.95 -6.27 2.31
C GLY A 81 -11.92 -6.48 1.22
N TYR A 82 -12.20 -5.89 0.06
CA TYR A 82 -11.28 -5.92 -1.07
C TYR A 82 -10.29 -4.75 -1.01
N VAL A 83 -9.04 -5.02 -1.34
CA VAL A 83 -7.99 -4.01 -1.50
C VAL A 83 -7.36 -4.09 -2.89
N THR A 84 -6.97 -2.93 -3.42
CA THR A 84 -6.24 -2.83 -4.70
C THR A 84 -4.75 -2.84 -4.46
N ALA A 85 -3.98 -3.43 -5.39
CA ALA A 85 -2.53 -3.40 -5.31
C ALA A 85 -1.98 -1.96 -5.51
N PRO A 86 -1.09 -1.50 -4.63
CA PRO A 86 -0.46 -0.17 -4.77
C PRO A 86 0.57 -0.17 -5.90
N SER A 87 0.99 1.03 -6.34
CA SER A 87 2.15 1.17 -7.22
C SER A 87 3.44 0.78 -6.50
N LEU A 88 4.33 0.08 -7.20
CA LEU A 88 5.66 -0.30 -6.73
C LEU A 88 6.74 0.76 -7.04
N PHE A 89 6.40 1.77 -7.82
CA PHE A 89 7.35 2.81 -8.22
C PHE A 89 7.85 3.61 -7.02
N GLY A 90 9.17 3.76 -6.91
CA GLY A 90 9.83 4.57 -5.89
C GLY A 90 9.94 3.91 -4.51
N LEU A 91 9.62 2.62 -4.36
CA LEU A 91 9.68 1.97 -3.05
C LEU A 91 11.09 1.98 -2.45
N GLY A 92 12.15 1.84 -3.24
CA GLY A 92 13.53 1.95 -2.75
C GLY A 92 13.86 3.35 -2.22
N LEU A 93 13.31 4.42 -2.81
CA LEU A 93 13.46 5.77 -2.26
C LEU A 93 12.75 5.92 -0.91
N ILE A 94 11.58 5.31 -0.76
CA ILE A 94 10.86 5.27 0.52
C ILE A 94 11.66 4.47 1.56
N GLU A 95 12.20 3.32 1.18
CA GLU A 95 13.05 2.49 2.07
C GLU A 95 14.26 3.27 2.58
N ALA A 96 14.86 4.10 1.72
CA ALA A 96 16.05 4.89 2.02
C ALA A 96 15.80 6.12 2.93
N ILE A 97 14.55 6.45 3.29
CA ILE A 97 14.25 7.51 4.25
C ILE A 97 14.62 7.03 5.66
N PRO A 98 15.47 7.75 6.42
CA PRO A 98 15.77 7.37 7.80
C PRO A 98 14.53 7.44 8.71
N ASP A 99 14.41 6.52 9.66
CA ASP A 99 13.35 6.55 10.68
C ASP A 99 13.32 7.87 11.43
N SER A 100 14.49 8.47 11.68
CA SER A 100 14.60 9.77 12.36
C SER A 100 13.87 10.89 11.60
N VAL A 101 13.78 10.83 10.28
CA VAL A 101 13.03 11.80 9.49
C VAL A 101 11.53 11.61 9.74
N LEU A 102 11.03 10.37 9.66
CA LEU A 102 9.62 10.07 9.90
C LEU A 102 9.21 10.35 11.36
N LEU A 103 10.06 9.99 12.31
CA LEU A 103 9.82 10.30 13.74
C LEU A 103 9.83 11.80 14.05
N SER A 104 10.58 12.60 13.29
CA SER A 104 10.63 14.06 13.51
C SER A 104 9.38 14.79 13.05
N ILE A 105 8.56 14.14 12.22
CA ILE A 105 7.30 14.70 11.69
C ILE A 105 6.06 14.02 12.27
N ALA A 106 6.25 12.95 13.05
CA ALA A 106 5.16 12.27 13.73
C ALA A 106 4.71 13.06 14.97
N ASP A 107 3.41 13.15 15.17
CA ASP A 107 2.81 13.76 16.38
C ASP A 107 1.61 12.92 16.87
N PRO A 108 1.85 11.71 17.39
CA PRO A 108 0.76 10.79 17.76
C PRO A 108 -0.12 11.30 18.92
N GLU A 109 0.31 12.31 19.66
CA GLU A 109 -0.44 12.93 20.75
C GLU A 109 -1.10 14.25 20.36
N ASP A 110 -1.05 14.68 19.09
CA ASP A 110 -1.58 15.97 18.62
C ASP A 110 -1.15 17.14 19.54
N ARG A 111 0.17 17.27 19.74
CA ARG A 111 0.73 18.24 20.70
C ARG A 111 0.58 19.68 20.27
N ASP A 112 0.52 19.93 18.96
CA ASP A 112 0.31 21.27 18.41
C ASP A 112 -1.17 21.65 18.34
N GLY A 113 -2.08 20.69 18.55
CA GLY A 113 -3.52 20.88 18.67
C GLY A 113 -4.20 21.20 17.36
N ASP A 114 -3.63 20.76 16.22
CA ASP A 114 -4.20 21.00 14.90
C ASP A 114 -5.27 19.94 14.49
N GLY A 115 -5.40 18.88 15.30
CA GLY A 115 -6.37 17.79 15.11
C GLY A 115 -5.84 16.67 14.19
N ILE A 116 -4.53 16.61 13.97
CA ILE A 116 -3.87 15.60 13.14
C ILE A 116 -2.80 14.88 13.96
N SER A 117 -2.96 13.56 14.14
CA SER A 117 -2.12 12.73 15.01
C SER A 117 -1.36 11.66 14.22
N GLY A 118 -0.51 12.07 13.30
CA GLY A 118 0.27 11.15 12.47
C GLY A 118 1.26 10.30 13.30
N ARG A 119 1.21 8.98 13.17
CA ARG A 119 2.12 8.07 13.88
C ARG A 119 2.82 7.08 12.94
N LEU A 120 4.09 6.81 13.22
CA LEU A 120 4.89 5.84 12.47
C LEU A 120 4.54 4.41 12.94
N PRO A 121 3.94 3.57 12.07
CA PRO A 121 3.56 2.21 12.46
C PRO A 121 4.79 1.34 12.70
N ARG A 122 4.63 0.34 13.57
CA ARG A 122 5.69 -0.61 13.93
C ARG A 122 5.26 -2.04 13.71
N MET A 123 6.22 -2.84 13.24
CA MET A 123 6.08 -4.28 13.20
C MET A 123 6.20 -4.88 14.61
N ALA A 124 5.82 -6.14 14.77
CA ALA A 124 5.95 -6.85 16.06
C ALA A 124 7.42 -6.90 16.57
N ASP A 125 8.38 -6.92 15.66
CA ASP A 125 9.82 -6.88 15.95
C ASP A 125 10.37 -5.46 16.19
N GLN A 126 9.49 -4.47 16.29
CA GLN A 126 9.77 -3.05 16.54
C GLN A 126 10.43 -2.30 15.36
N ARG A 127 10.64 -2.92 14.21
CA ARG A 127 11.04 -2.17 13.01
C ARG A 127 9.92 -1.22 12.59
N SER A 128 10.29 -0.04 12.09
CA SER A 128 9.33 0.92 11.54
C SER A 128 8.76 0.40 10.23
N ALA A 129 7.43 0.31 10.15
CA ALA A 129 6.75 -0.11 8.94
C ALA A 129 6.42 1.11 8.06
N ARG A 130 6.65 1.00 6.76
CA ARG A 130 6.44 2.10 5.81
C ARG A 130 5.83 1.67 4.48
N PHE A 131 5.56 0.37 4.32
CA PHE A 131 4.94 -0.21 3.14
C PHE A 131 3.59 -0.82 3.48
N GLY A 132 2.78 -1.06 2.46
CA GLY A 132 1.39 -1.50 2.63
C GLY A 132 0.43 -0.36 2.99
N ARG A 133 -0.86 -0.64 2.99
CA ARG A 133 -1.93 0.33 3.25
C ARG A 133 -2.05 0.68 4.74
N LYS A 134 -1.66 -0.26 5.58
CA LYS A 134 -1.76 -0.20 7.05
C LYS A 134 -0.39 -0.17 7.75
N GLY A 135 0.72 0.02 7.00
CA GLY A 135 2.05 -0.19 7.55
C GLY A 135 2.29 -1.68 7.82
N ASP A 136 2.19 -2.48 6.78
CA ASP A 136 2.20 -3.95 6.87
C ASP A 136 3.60 -4.55 6.69
N ALA A 137 4.57 -3.78 6.19
CA ALA A 137 5.93 -4.22 5.96
C ALA A 137 6.96 -3.13 6.27
N ALA A 138 8.13 -3.52 6.79
CA ALA A 138 9.20 -2.62 7.18
C ALA A 138 10.20 -2.36 6.04
N SER A 139 10.43 -3.32 5.15
CA SER A 139 11.36 -3.27 4.03
C SER A 139 10.70 -3.64 2.71
N VAL A 140 11.38 -3.33 1.59
CA VAL A 140 10.95 -3.79 0.27
C VAL A 140 11.00 -5.32 0.20
N GLU A 141 11.98 -5.95 0.86
CA GLU A 141 12.08 -7.41 0.92
C GLU A 141 10.88 -8.02 1.66
N ASP A 142 10.52 -7.52 2.86
CA ASP A 142 9.34 -8.01 3.59
C ASP A 142 8.07 -7.88 2.73
N PHE A 143 7.94 -6.79 1.96
CA PHE A 143 6.79 -6.54 1.09
C PHE A 143 6.76 -7.51 -0.09
N VAL A 144 7.90 -7.76 -0.75
CA VAL A 144 8.03 -8.71 -1.87
C VAL A 144 7.77 -10.14 -1.38
N GLU A 145 8.37 -10.53 -0.27
CA GLU A 145 8.21 -11.87 0.30
C GLU A 145 6.77 -12.16 0.72
N SER A 146 6.09 -11.16 1.31
CA SER A 146 4.65 -11.26 1.62
C SER A 146 3.81 -11.48 0.36
N ALA A 147 4.13 -10.79 -0.75
CA ALA A 147 3.41 -10.97 -2.01
C ALA A 147 3.70 -12.32 -2.67
N LEU A 148 4.94 -12.81 -2.59
CA LEU A 148 5.28 -14.16 -3.07
C LEU A 148 4.45 -15.21 -2.35
N ARG A 149 4.36 -15.12 -1.02
CA ARG A 149 3.62 -16.07 -0.19
C ARG A 149 2.11 -16.00 -0.42
N PHE A 150 1.51 -14.83 -0.23
CA PHE A 150 0.05 -14.71 -0.17
C PHE A 150 -0.62 -14.48 -1.52
N GLU A 151 0.10 -13.94 -2.53
CA GLU A 151 -0.49 -13.69 -3.84
C GLU A 151 -0.16 -14.77 -4.86
N LEU A 152 1.03 -15.37 -4.76
CA LEU A 152 1.53 -16.37 -5.70
C LEU A 152 1.64 -17.79 -5.08
N GLY A 153 1.56 -17.90 -3.76
CA GLY A 153 1.63 -19.16 -3.02
C GLY A 153 3.03 -19.74 -2.93
N PHE A 154 4.09 -18.97 -3.18
CA PHE A 154 5.47 -19.47 -3.13
C PHE A 154 6.00 -19.57 -1.70
N THR A 155 6.71 -20.64 -1.43
CA THR A 155 7.53 -20.79 -0.24
C THR A 155 8.88 -20.09 -0.39
N THR A 156 9.41 -19.59 0.73
CA THR A 156 10.66 -18.81 0.79
C THR A 156 11.55 -19.33 1.93
N PRO A 157 12.83 -18.93 2.04
CA PRO A 157 13.69 -19.36 3.15
C PRO A 157 13.16 -18.99 4.54
N ARG A 158 12.39 -17.90 4.66
CA ARG A 158 11.74 -17.49 5.91
C ARG A 158 10.45 -18.27 6.18
N TYR A 159 9.74 -18.63 5.13
CA TYR A 159 8.46 -19.34 5.16
C TYR A 159 8.57 -20.61 4.29
N PRO A 160 9.27 -21.66 4.78
CA PRO A 160 9.57 -22.83 3.97
C PRO A 160 8.42 -23.85 3.92
N GLU A 161 7.28 -23.52 4.49
CA GLU A 161 6.09 -24.36 4.50
C GLU A 161 4.96 -23.68 3.73
N GLU A 162 4.18 -24.45 3.00
CA GLU A 162 3.01 -23.99 2.28
C GLU A 162 1.99 -23.30 3.20
N GLU A 163 1.28 -22.33 2.65
CA GLU A 163 0.21 -21.66 3.36
C GLU A 163 -0.93 -22.63 3.66
N ALA A 164 -1.37 -22.66 4.91
CA ALA A 164 -2.43 -23.56 5.34
C ALA A 164 -3.80 -23.06 4.88
N ARG A 165 -4.57 -23.90 4.17
CA ARG A 165 -5.94 -23.55 3.77
C ARG A 165 -6.83 -23.34 5.01
N ASN A 166 -7.17 -22.12 5.32
CA ASN A 166 -7.96 -21.78 6.52
C ASN A 166 -7.42 -22.46 7.80
N GLY A 167 -6.10 -22.53 7.96
CA GLY A 167 -5.45 -23.18 9.10
C GLY A 167 -5.36 -24.70 9.03
N VAL A 168 -5.82 -25.32 7.95
CA VAL A 168 -5.67 -26.75 7.70
C VAL A 168 -4.43 -26.96 6.84
N PRO A 169 -3.42 -27.69 7.33
CA PRO A 169 -2.19 -27.93 6.57
C PRO A 169 -2.47 -28.55 5.19
N ILE A 170 -1.67 -28.17 4.22
CA ILE A 170 -1.74 -28.72 2.87
C ILE A 170 -1.34 -30.20 2.90
N PRO A 171 -2.11 -31.10 2.27
CA PRO A 171 -1.78 -32.52 2.21
C PRO A 171 -0.50 -32.79 1.40
N GLU A 172 0.25 -33.80 1.80
CA GLU A 172 1.42 -34.26 1.05
C GLU A 172 1.05 -34.68 -0.39
N GLY A 173 1.85 -34.28 -1.36
CA GLY A 173 1.73 -34.67 -2.77
C GLY A 173 0.78 -33.80 -3.61
N VAL A 174 0.24 -32.70 -3.07
CA VAL A 174 -0.56 -31.73 -3.84
C VAL A 174 0.27 -30.55 -4.35
N ASP A 175 1.49 -30.41 -3.87
CA ASP A 175 2.52 -29.57 -4.43
C ASP A 175 3.69 -30.43 -4.93
N PRO A 176 4.00 -30.40 -6.25
CA PRO A 176 5.08 -31.19 -6.82
C PRO A 176 6.45 -30.53 -6.74
N MET A 177 6.52 -29.25 -6.36
CA MET A 177 7.77 -28.50 -6.32
C MET A 177 8.46 -28.70 -4.96
N PRO A 178 9.80 -28.73 -4.93
CA PRO A 178 10.50 -28.79 -3.65
C PRO A 178 10.59 -27.43 -2.98
N ASP A 179 10.35 -27.39 -1.68
CA ASP A 179 10.43 -26.20 -0.83
C ASP A 179 11.87 -25.90 -0.34
N PRO A 180 12.24 -24.62 -0.21
CA PRO A 180 11.49 -23.46 -0.71
C PRO A 180 11.67 -23.29 -2.23
N GLU A 181 10.61 -22.96 -2.96
CA GLU A 181 10.67 -22.72 -4.41
C GLU A 181 11.46 -21.45 -4.76
N ILE A 182 11.39 -20.43 -3.92
CA ILE A 182 12.16 -19.20 -4.05
C ILE A 182 13.36 -19.26 -3.12
N ASP A 183 14.55 -19.38 -3.69
CA ASP A 183 15.78 -19.31 -2.93
C ASP A 183 16.17 -17.86 -2.56
N ALA A 184 17.16 -17.70 -1.67
CA ALA A 184 17.58 -16.40 -1.18
C ALA A 184 18.16 -15.48 -2.30
N GLU A 185 18.80 -16.07 -3.33
CA GLU A 185 19.34 -15.32 -4.47
C GLU A 185 18.21 -14.75 -5.32
N THR A 186 17.22 -15.57 -5.64
CA THR A 186 16.03 -15.17 -6.42
C THR A 186 15.23 -14.13 -5.66
N LEU A 187 15.00 -14.30 -4.35
CA LEU A 187 14.33 -13.30 -3.51
C LEU A 187 15.08 -11.96 -3.54
N GLY A 188 16.41 -11.99 -3.42
CA GLY A 188 17.26 -10.79 -3.51
C GLY A 188 17.12 -10.08 -4.85
N LEU A 189 17.15 -10.81 -5.97
CA LEU A 189 16.99 -10.25 -7.32
C LEU A 189 15.61 -9.62 -7.53
N LEU A 190 14.54 -10.27 -7.05
CA LEU A 190 13.18 -9.72 -7.12
C LEU A 190 13.04 -8.47 -6.25
N THR A 191 13.60 -8.49 -5.06
CA THR A 191 13.64 -7.33 -4.16
C THR A 191 14.37 -6.16 -4.80
N ASP A 192 15.53 -6.38 -5.40
CA ASP A 192 16.29 -5.34 -6.09
C ASP A 192 15.56 -4.80 -7.32
N TYR A 193 14.90 -5.67 -8.08
CA TYR A 193 14.06 -5.23 -9.19
C TYR A 193 12.98 -4.24 -8.71
N VAL A 194 12.26 -4.57 -7.64
CA VAL A 194 11.22 -3.69 -7.07
C VAL A 194 11.84 -2.43 -6.46
N ARG A 195 12.96 -2.54 -5.74
CA ARG A 195 13.68 -1.42 -5.11
C ARG A 195 14.12 -0.37 -6.13
N PHE A 196 14.55 -0.78 -7.31
CA PHE A 196 15.04 0.13 -8.35
C PHE A 196 13.97 0.55 -9.37
N LEU A 197 12.71 0.21 -9.19
CA LEU A 197 11.63 0.82 -9.96
C LEU A 197 11.54 2.32 -9.63
N GLY A 198 11.91 3.15 -10.60
CA GLY A 198 12.01 4.61 -10.44
C GLY A 198 10.66 5.26 -10.12
N ALA A 199 10.66 6.25 -9.23
CA ALA A 199 9.46 7.07 -8.99
C ALA A 199 9.05 7.83 -10.26
N PRO A 200 7.74 7.93 -10.58
CA PRO A 200 7.27 8.72 -11.71
C PRO A 200 7.63 10.19 -11.55
N ALA A 201 8.22 10.78 -12.59
CA ALA A 201 8.48 12.21 -12.60
C ALA A 201 7.18 13.00 -12.77
N PRO A 202 7.03 14.20 -12.16
CA PRO A 202 5.90 15.07 -12.42
C PRO A 202 5.78 15.45 -13.91
N GLU A 203 4.58 15.86 -14.35
CA GLU A 203 4.39 16.36 -15.71
C GLU A 203 5.25 17.60 -15.95
N PHE A 204 6.05 17.59 -17.03
CA PHE A 204 6.85 18.74 -17.42
C PHE A 204 6.01 19.70 -18.27
N LEU A 205 5.61 20.82 -17.70
CA LEU A 205 4.74 21.82 -18.34
C LEU A 205 5.51 23.02 -18.94
N GLY A 206 6.82 23.09 -18.74
CA GLY A 206 7.62 24.25 -19.19
C GLY A 206 7.22 25.54 -18.47
N ARG A 207 6.89 26.59 -19.24
CA ARG A 207 6.42 27.90 -18.73
C ARG A 207 5.12 28.29 -19.42
N GLY A 208 4.27 29.07 -18.73
CA GLY A 208 3.04 29.61 -19.29
C GLY A 208 1.79 29.23 -18.49
N PRO A 209 0.59 29.52 -18.99
CA PRO A 209 -0.67 29.43 -18.22
C PRO A 209 -0.93 28.05 -17.60
N ALA A 210 -0.49 26.98 -18.25
CA ALA A 210 -0.65 25.62 -17.71
C ALA A 210 0.25 25.39 -16.48
N ALA A 211 1.53 25.79 -16.55
CA ALA A 211 2.47 25.72 -15.44
C ALA A 211 2.03 26.65 -14.29
N ASP A 212 1.57 27.87 -14.63
CA ASP A 212 1.05 28.82 -13.63
C ASP A 212 -0.17 28.26 -12.90
N SER A 213 -1.07 27.56 -13.61
CA SER A 213 -2.24 26.91 -13.01
C SER A 213 -1.85 25.77 -12.07
N VAL A 214 -0.84 24.97 -12.42
CA VAL A 214 -0.33 23.89 -11.55
C VAL A 214 0.32 24.47 -10.29
N SER A 215 1.14 25.53 -10.45
CA SER A 215 1.79 26.19 -9.30
C SER A 215 0.78 26.84 -8.35
N GLN A 216 -0.29 27.45 -8.89
CA GLN A 216 -1.39 27.97 -8.06
C GLN A 216 -2.16 26.84 -7.38
N GLY A 217 -2.37 25.70 -8.07
CA GLY A 217 -2.98 24.51 -7.49
C GLY A 217 -2.17 23.92 -6.34
N GLU A 218 -0.83 23.86 -6.47
CA GLU A 218 0.07 23.44 -5.40
C GLU A 218 -0.01 24.38 -4.19
N ALA A 219 -0.04 25.68 -4.42
CA ALA A 219 -0.21 26.66 -3.33
C ALA A 219 -1.57 26.53 -2.63
N LEU A 220 -2.65 26.24 -3.37
CA LEU A 220 -3.97 25.97 -2.79
C LEU A 220 -3.97 24.66 -1.98
N PHE A 221 -3.30 23.62 -2.44
CA PHE A 221 -3.15 22.35 -1.76
C PHE A 221 -2.49 22.53 -0.38
N ASP A 222 -1.48 23.39 -0.30
CA ASP A 222 -0.87 23.77 0.97
C ASP A 222 -1.82 24.63 1.82
N GLN A 223 -2.39 25.67 1.24
CA GLN A 223 -3.25 26.63 1.93
C GLN A 223 -4.46 25.99 2.63
N ILE A 224 -5.07 24.95 2.02
CA ILE A 224 -6.23 24.28 2.61
C ILE A 224 -5.85 23.15 3.58
N GLY A 225 -4.54 22.86 3.75
CA GLY A 225 -4.01 21.93 4.75
C GLY A 225 -3.80 20.51 4.28
N CYS A 226 -3.83 20.21 2.97
CA CYS A 226 -3.54 18.87 2.47
C CYS A 226 -2.09 18.44 2.78
N THR A 227 -1.16 19.40 2.84
CA THR A 227 0.27 19.16 3.12
C THR A 227 0.55 18.72 4.54
N GLN A 228 -0.42 18.75 5.44
CA GLN A 228 -0.28 18.26 6.81
C GLN A 228 -0.04 16.74 6.84
N CYS A 229 -0.70 15.98 5.94
CA CYS A 229 -0.46 14.55 5.72
C CYS A 229 0.31 14.31 4.40
N HIS A 230 -0.09 14.98 3.32
CA HIS A 230 0.57 14.88 2.01
C HIS A 230 1.78 15.81 1.91
N ARG A 231 2.78 15.55 2.75
CA ARG A 231 4.00 16.35 2.83
C ARG A 231 4.72 16.38 1.49
N PRO A 232 5.03 17.58 0.92
CA PRO A 232 5.52 17.70 -0.45
C PRO A 232 6.80 16.93 -0.72
N GLU A 233 7.74 16.95 0.24
CA GLU A 233 9.04 16.31 0.06
C GLU A 233 9.57 15.72 1.37
N LEU A 234 10.33 14.65 1.22
CA LEU A 234 11.17 14.05 2.26
C LEU A 234 12.59 13.86 1.70
N ARG A 235 13.53 13.51 2.57
CA ARG A 235 14.91 13.27 2.18
C ARG A 235 15.34 11.86 2.54
N THR A 236 15.95 11.17 1.58
CA THR A 236 16.61 9.89 1.82
C THR A 236 17.91 10.12 2.61
N GLY A 237 18.35 9.10 3.33
CA GLY A 237 19.58 9.14 4.10
C GLY A 237 20.80 8.68 3.32
N ASN A 238 21.84 8.32 4.06
CA ASN A 238 23.08 7.74 3.53
C ASN A 238 22.85 6.26 3.19
N ALA A 239 22.01 6.01 2.17
CA ALA A 239 21.75 4.65 1.67
C ALA A 239 23.03 4.04 1.11
N GLU A 240 23.14 2.71 1.18
CA GLU A 240 24.27 1.97 0.60
C GLU A 240 24.33 2.21 -0.92
N GLU A 241 23.19 2.11 -1.58
CA GLU A 241 23.04 2.33 -3.01
C GLU A 241 23.13 3.82 -3.39
N PRO A 242 24.12 4.24 -4.21
CA PRO A 242 24.32 5.64 -4.56
C PRO A 242 23.10 6.30 -5.20
N ALA A 243 22.32 5.53 -5.99
CA ALA A 243 21.12 6.02 -6.66
C ALA A 243 19.98 6.39 -5.68
N LEU A 244 20.01 5.88 -4.45
CA LEU A 244 19.01 6.13 -3.42
C LEU A 244 19.49 7.10 -2.33
N ARG A 245 20.77 7.47 -2.36
CA ARG A 245 21.45 8.23 -1.30
C ARG A 245 21.19 9.73 -1.42
N ASP A 246 20.90 10.38 -0.28
CA ASP A 246 20.81 11.84 -0.14
C ASP A 246 19.89 12.55 -1.14
N GLN A 247 18.86 11.86 -1.62
CA GLN A 247 17.88 12.41 -2.57
C GLN A 247 16.82 13.25 -1.85
N VAL A 248 16.44 14.37 -2.43
CA VAL A 248 15.18 15.05 -2.10
C VAL A 248 14.10 14.44 -3.00
N ILE A 249 13.10 13.83 -2.38
CA ILE A 249 12.04 13.12 -3.09
C ILE A 249 10.69 13.82 -2.89
N ARG A 250 9.99 14.13 -3.98
CA ARG A 250 8.69 14.80 -3.96
C ARG A 250 7.57 13.76 -4.02
N LEU A 251 7.34 13.10 -2.88
CA LEU A 251 6.37 12.00 -2.79
C LEU A 251 4.97 12.46 -2.39
N TYR A 252 4.81 13.64 -1.83
CA TYR A 252 3.54 14.16 -1.28
C TYR A 252 2.91 13.16 -0.31
N SER A 253 3.67 12.79 0.71
CA SER A 253 3.26 11.89 1.79
C SER A 253 4.22 12.04 2.97
N ASP A 254 3.71 11.89 4.17
CA ASP A 254 4.50 11.74 5.39
C ASP A 254 4.77 10.27 5.74
N LEU A 255 4.10 9.32 5.07
CA LEU A 255 4.15 7.87 5.29
C LEU A 255 3.66 7.44 6.69
N LEU A 256 2.96 8.30 7.41
CA LEU A 256 2.40 8.03 8.72
C LEU A 256 0.98 7.45 8.63
N LEU A 257 0.53 6.80 9.69
CA LEU A 257 -0.86 6.41 9.87
C LEU A 257 -1.66 7.59 10.40
N HIS A 258 -2.84 7.78 9.82
CA HIS A 258 -3.83 8.76 10.23
C HIS A 258 -5.21 8.14 10.30
N ASP A 259 -6.06 8.63 11.21
CA ASP A 259 -7.47 8.26 11.25
C ASP A 259 -8.23 8.93 10.10
N PHE A 260 -8.63 8.10 9.14
CA PHE A 260 -9.42 8.51 7.99
C PHE A 260 -10.93 8.52 8.29
N GLY A 261 -11.32 8.18 9.51
CA GLY A 261 -12.71 8.17 10.00
C GLY A 261 -13.44 6.85 9.75
N ASN A 262 -14.57 6.70 10.45
CA ASN A 262 -15.44 5.54 10.32
C ASN A 262 -16.02 5.46 8.90
N GLY A 263 -15.79 4.36 8.22
CA GLY A 263 -16.28 4.10 6.87
C GLY A 263 -15.20 4.10 5.79
N ALA A 264 -13.94 4.36 6.14
CA ALA A 264 -12.81 4.21 5.20
C ALA A 264 -12.39 2.74 4.99
N GLY A 265 -12.88 1.82 5.82
CA GLY A 265 -12.59 0.39 5.80
C GLY A 265 -12.47 -0.14 7.22
N ASP A 266 -12.94 -1.35 7.40
CA ASP A 266 -13.01 -1.96 8.73
C ASP A 266 -11.79 -2.85 9.02
N LEU A 267 -10.99 -3.17 7.98
CA LEU A 267 -9.77 -3.95 8.14
C LEU A 267 -8.77 -3.23 9.06
N CYS A 268 -8.22 -3.94 10.01
CA CYS A 268 -7.10 -3.47 10.81
C CYS A 268 -5.75 -3.91 10.23
N GLY A 269 -4.65 -3.41 10.77
CA GLY A 269 -3.29 -3.81 10.39
C GLY A 269 -2.46 -4.22 11.61
N PRO A 270 -1.19 -4.62 11.43
CA PRO A 270 -0.32 -5.06 12.55
C PRO A 270 -0.26 -4.04 13.69
N ASP A 271 -0.23 -2.77 13.35
CA ASP A 271 -0.23 -1.64 14.28
C ASP A 271 -1.28 -0.56 13.90
N ALA A 272 -2.17 -0.84 12.95
CA ALA A 272 -3.18 0.11 12.50
C ALA A 272 -4.57 -0.32 12.95
N LEU A 273 -5.30 0.62 13.55
CA LEU A 273 -6.71 0.44 13.89
C LEU A 273 -7.59 0.39 12.63
N PRO A 274 -8.81 -0.14 12.73
CA PRO A 274 -9.83 0.08 11.70
C PRO A 274 -9.99 1.59 11.44
N GLY A 275 -10.06 2.00 10.18
CA GLY A 275 -10.13 3.42 9.84
C GLY A 275 -8.78 4.15 9.73
N GLU A 276 -7.70 3.66 10.34
CA GLU A 276 -6.38 4.24 10.13
C GLU A 276 -5.73 3.74 8.83
N PHE A 277 -5.16 4.65 8.07
CA PHE A 277 -4.42 4.36 6.84
C PHE A 277 -3.12 5.13 6.77
N ARG A 278 -2.10 4.48 6.21
CA ARG A 278 -0.86 5.16 5.88
C ARG A 278 -1.09 6.12 4.71
N THR A 279 -0.66 7.37 4.86
CA THR A 279 -0.71 8.34 3.75
C THR A 279 0.04 7.79 2.53
N PRO A 280 -0.63 7.55 1.40
CA PRO A 280 0.03 7.05 0.21
C PRO A 280 0.80 8.17 -0.50
N PRO A 281 1.95 7.87 -1.15
CA PRO A 281 2.58 8.78 -2.08
C PRO A 281 1.64 9.18 -3.21
N LEU A 282 1.67 10.47 -3.60
CA LEU A 282 0.86 10.99 -4.70
C LEU A 282 1.61 11.02 -6.06
N TRP A 283 2.91 10.71 -6.09
CA TRP A 283 3.60 10.57 -7.36
C TRP A 283 2.95 9.53 -8.26
N GLY A 284 2.87 9.82 -9.55
CA GLY A 284 2.18 8.96 -10.52
C GLY A 284 0.64 8.96 -10.40
N LEU A 285 0.05 9.88 -9.63
CA LEU A 285 -1.39 9.99 -9.45
C LEU A 285 -2.13 10.13 -10.79
N ARG A 286 -1.52 10.81 -11.78
CA ARG A 286 -2.06 10.99 -13.15
C ARG A 286 -2.29 9.69 -13.91
N TYR A 287 -1.63 8.61 -13.51
CA TYR A 287 -1.74 7.31 -14.16
C TYR A 287 -2.78 6.40 -13.49
N ARG A 288 -3.39 6.85 -12.38
CA ARG A 288 -4.38 6.07 -11.64
C ARG A 288 -5.78 6.33 -12.18
N GLU A 289 -6.51 5.27 -12.41
CA GLU A 289 -7.91 5.27 -12.80
C GLU A 289 -8.85 5.02 -11.62
N HIS A 290 -8.33 4.37 -10.58
CA HIS A 290 -9.04 3.99 -9.37
C HIS A 290 -8.27 4.42 -8.13
N PHE A 291 -9.02 4.89 -7.17
CA PHE A 291 -8.49 5.51 -5.96
C PHE A 291 -9.09 4.87 -4.71
N LEU A 292 -8.58 5.26 -3.55
CA LEU A 292 -8.80 4.66 -2.25
C LEU A 292 -8.17 3.26 -2.15
N HIS A 293 -8.25 2.65 -0.96
CA HIS A 293 -7.64 1.35 -0.71
C HIS A 293 -8.34 0.21 -1.46
N ASP A 294 -9.63 0.36 -1.73
CA ASP A 294 -10.51 -0.62 -2.37
C ASP A 294 -10.79 -0.35 -3.85
N GLY A 295 -10.28 0.77 -4.38
CA GLY A 295 -10.51 1.18 -5.77
C GLY A 295 -11.92 1.69 -6.06
N SER A 296 -12.70 2.04 -5.04
CA SER A 296 -14.11 2.40 -5.17
C SER A 296 -14.38 3.80 -5.72
N ALA A 297 -13.38 4.68 -5.71
CA ALA A 297 -13.48 6.02 -6.30
C ALA A 297 -12.80 6.08 -7.67
N THR A 298 -13.38 6.84 -8.60
CA THR A 298 -12.89 6.98 -9.99
C THR A 298 -12.52 8.40 -10.38
N ASP A 299 -12.77 9.38 -9.52
CA ASP A 299 -12.31 10.75 -9.72
C ASP A 299 -11.78 11.39 -8.43
N LEU A 300 -10.96 12.43 -8.60
CA LEU A 300 -10.27 13.07 -7.48
C LEU A 300 -11.22 13.91 -6.60
N VAL A 301 -12.33 14.40 -7.11
CA VAL A 301 -13.32 15.14 -6.30
C VAL A 301 -13.98 14.16 -5.33
N GLU A 302 -14.42 13.01 -5.84
CA GLU A 302 -14.98 11.94 -5.01
C GLU A 302 -13.98 11.49 -3.92
N VAL A 303 -12.69 11.34 -4.29
CA VAL A 303 -11.64 11.00 -3.32
C VAL A 303 -11.55 12.04 -2.21
N ILE A 304 -11.48 13.32 -2.57
CA ILE A 304 -11.40 14.40 -1.59
C ILE A 304 -12.67 14.47 -0.73
N ASP A 305 -13.85 14.26 -1.33
CA ASP A 305 -15.13 14.24 -0.60
C ASP A 305 -15.24 13.09 0.41
N ARG A 306 -14.50 12.00 0.19
CA ARG A 306 -14.44 10.89 1.14
C ARG A 306 -13.38 11.05 2.23
N HIS A 307 -12.54 12.09 2.19
CA HIS A 307 -11.62 12.41 3.26
C HIS A 307 -12.41 12.77 4.53
N SER A 308 -12.20 12.00 5.60
CA SER A 308 -12.91 12.11 6.87
C SER A 308 -11.90 12.06 8.03
N GLY A 309 -12.35 11.90 9.26
CA GLY A 309 -11.46 11.87 10.42
C GLY A 309 -10.58 13.11 10.48
N GLU A 310 -9.28 12.92 10.59
CA GLU A 310 -8.28 14.00 10.65
C GLU A 310 -8.28 14.90 9.39
N ALA A 311 -8.68 14.38 8.24
CA ALA A 311 -8.69 15.12 6.97
C ALA A 311 -9.95 15.98 6.74
N ILE A 312 -10.93 15.97 7.66
CA ILE A 312 -12.22 16.62 7.48
C ILE A 312 -12.12 18.12 7.20
N LEU A 313 -11.19 18.81 7.85
CA LEU A 313 -11.02 20.26 7.66
C LEU A 313 -10.49 20.59 6.27
N ALA A 314 -9.54 19.83 5.74
CA ALA A 314 -9.02 20.02 4.38
C ALA A 314 -10.13 19.77 3.34
N ARG A 315 -10.97 18.74 3.52
CA ARG A 315 -12.14 18.49 2.68
C ARG A 315 -13.12 19.67 2.68
N VAL A 316 -13.52 20.16 3.86
CA VAL A 316 -14.46 21.29 3.97
C VAL A 316 -13.90 22.54 3.32
N ARG A 317 -12.61 22.82 3.49
CA ARG A 317 -11.93 23.96 2.85
C ARG A 317 -11.90 23.81 1.33
N PHE A 318 -11.63 22.59 0.80
CA PHE A 318 -11.71 22.29 -0.63
C PHE A 318 -13.11 22.58 -1.18
N GLN A 319 -14.15 22.10 -0.53
CA GLN A 319 -15.55 22.32 -0.93
C GLN A 319 -15.94 23.80 -0.89
N GLY A 320 -15.32 24.58 -0.01
CA GLY A 320 -15.49 26.05 0.07
C GLY A 320 -14.73 26.86 -0.98
N LEU A 321 -13.84 26.25 -1.76
CA LEU A 321 -13.12 26.96 -2.81
C LEU A 321 -14.05 27.33 -3.98
N ALA A 322 -13.76 28.47 -4.62
CA ALA A 322 -14.40 28.81 -5.89
C ALA A 322 -14.10 27.74 -6.96
N PRO A 323 -15.01 27.47 -7.91
CA PRO A 323 -14.82 26.39 -8.90
C PRO A 323 -13.51 26.47 -9.68
N GLN A 324 -13.03 27.68 -9.99
CA GLN A 324 -11.75 27.87 -10.67
C GLN A 324 -10.57 27.45 -9.79
N ALA A 325 -10.60 27.72 -8.49
CA ALA A 325 -9.56 27.30 -7.54
C ALA A 325 -9.56 25.78 -7.36
N GLN A 326 -10.73 25.14 -7.29
CA GLN A 326 -10.85 23.68 -7.28
C GLN A 326 -10.22 23.07 -8.54
N MET A 327 -10.50 23.63 -9.73
CA MET A 327 -9.91 23.17 -10.99
C MET A 327 -8.38 23.29 -11.00
N MET A 328 -7.81 24.37 -10.44
CA MET A 328 -6.35 24.53 -10.34
C MET A 328 -5.73 23.47 -9.43
N LEU A 329 -6.33 23.20 -8.27
CA LEU A 329 -5.88 22.18 -7.35
C LEU A 329 -5.95 20.77 -7.99
N LEU A 330 -7.05 20.44 -8.66
CA LEU A 330 -7.20 19.18 -9.39
C LEU A 330 -6.19 19.05 -10.54
N ARG A 331 -5.87 20.16 -11.22
CA ARG A 331 -4.83 20.20 -12.24
C ARG A 331 -3.44 19.90 -11.66
N PHE A 332 -3.14 20.46 -10.50
CA PHE A 332 -1.91 20.14 -9.78
C PHE A 332 -1.84 18.64 -9.45
N LEU A 333 -2.87 18.09 -8.82
CA LEU A 333 -2.91 16.65 -8.50
C LEU A 333 -2.72 15.77 -9.73
N LYS A 334 -3.34 16.13 -10.86
CA LYS A 334 -3.17 15.43 -12.14
C LYS A 334 -1.82 15.66 -12.81
N SER A 335 -0.97 16.52 -12.32
CA SER A 335 0.40 16.72 -12.79
C SER A 335 1.42 15.84 -12.06
N LEU A 336 1.02 15.23 -10.94
CA LEU A 336 1.82 14.29 -10.15
C LEU A 336 1.70 12.87 -10.74
#